data_500c59bf017577e5fbbd9c4bb56d1ce8
#
_entry.id   500c59bf017577e5fbbd9c4bb56d1ce8
#
_cell.length_a   1.000
_cell.length_b   1.000
_cell.length_c   1.000
_cell.angle_alpha   90.00
_cell.angle_beta   90.00
_cell.angle_gamma   90.00
#
_symmetry.space_group_name_H-M   'P 1'
#
loop_
_entity.id
_entity.type
_entity.pdbx_description
1 polymer ?
#
loop_
_entity_poly.entity_id
_entity_poly.type
_entity_poly.pdbx_seq_one_letter_code
_entity_poly.pdbx_strand_id
1 'polypeptide(L)'
;MISSGESFPDSLAISPYASKEAYPILLVKRNSIPSNIKRLIDTSDLKNVYIVGGLNTISKDVENKLANTIERFSGKDRYETSIKIANSKFKDSKKAYLASGKIFADALVAGPIAGKDNATILLAPDKGISNDIKNYIDNHKINDLVVVGGYKYLPESAIRSILK
;
A
#
# COMPACT_ATOMS: atom_id res chain seq x y z
N MET A 1 6.00 6.28 -8.61
CA MET A 1 6.24 5.13 -7.70
C MET A 1 6.45 3.87 -8.49
N ILE A 2 7.26 2.94 -7.99
CA ILE A 2 7.56 1.65 -8.65
C ILE A 2 6.98 0.54 -7.78
N SER A 3 6.17 -0.34 -8.35
CA SER A 3 5.60 -1.49 -7.65
C SER A 3 5.59 -2.73 -8.55
N SER A 4 5.35 -3.90 -7.95
CA SER A 4 5.29 -5.15 -8.72
C SER A 4 4.02 -5.24 -9.56
N GLY A 5 4.17 -5.60 -10.84
CA GLY A 5 3.06 -6.00 -11.71
C GLY A 5 2.70 -7.48 -11.63
N GLU A 6 3.48 -8.26 -10.85
CA GLU A 6 3.27 -9.70 -10.64
C GLU A 6 2.58 -9.98 -9.30
N SER A 7 2.51 -8.97 -8.41
CA SER A 7 1.87 -9.06 -7.10
C SER A 7 1.23 -7.72 -6.75
N PHE A 8 -0.07 -7.69 -6.58
CA PHE A 8 -0.86 -6.47 -6.43
C PHE A 8 -0.91 -5.85 -5.01
N PRO A 9 -0.70 -6.57 -3.88
CA PRO A 9 -0.98 -5.99 -2.56
C PRO A 9 -0.16 -4.75 -2.22
N ASP A 10 1.10 -4.72 -2.62
CA ASP A 10 1.99 -3.60 -2.35
C ASP A 10 1.53 -2.32 -3.09
N SER A 11 1.11 -2.46 -4.37
CA SER A 11 0.56 -1.35 -5.15
C SER A 11 -0.77 -0.84 -4.59
N LEU A 12 -1.60 -1.73 -4.03
CA LEU A 12 -2.85 -1.35 -3.38
C LEU A 12 -2.59 -0.57 -2.08
N ALA A 13 -1.65 -1.02 -1.27
CA ALA A 13 -1.32 -0.36 0.00
C ALA A 13 -0.78 1.07 -0.20
N ILE A 14 -0.02 1.32 -1.28
CA ILE A 14 0.53 2.66 -1.59
C ILE A 14 -0.44 3.53 -2.39
N SER A 15 -1.49 2.97 -2.99
CA SER A 15 -2.40 3.71 -3.89
C SER A 15 -3.03 4.97 -3.25
N PRO A 16 -3.37 5.02 -1.96
CA PRO A 16 -3.84 6.26 -1.33
C PRO A 16 -2.81 7.38 -1.39
N TYR A 17 -1.55 7.06 -1.07
CA TYR A 17 -0.49 8.06 -1.12
C TYR A 17 -0.18 8.50 -2.56
N ALA A 18 -0.17 7.56 -3.49
CA ALA A 18 -0.04 7.86 -4.92
C ALA A 18 -1.15 8.80 -5.41
N SER A 19 -2.40 8.53 -5.01
CA SER A 19 -3.55 9.37 -5.34
C SER A 19 -3.46 10.77 -4.72
N LYS A 20 -3.13 10.85 -3.43
CA LYS A 20 -2.97 12.12 -2.70
C LYS A 20 -1.93 13.04 -3.35
N GLU A 21 -0.80 12.48 -3.76
CA GLU A 21 0.34 13.23 -4.32
C GLU A 21 0.30 13.31 -5.86
N ALA A 22 -0.74 12.76 -6.50
CA ALA A 22 -0.85 12.65 -7.96
C ALA A 22 0.36 11.92 -8.60
N TYR A 23 0.92 10.93 -7.92
CA TYR A 23 2.04 10.15 -8.45
C TYR A 23 1.55 8.92 -9.22
N PRO A 24 2.09 8.64 -10.41
CA PRO A 24 1.81 7.40 -11.10
C PRO A 24 2.46 6.20 -10.37
N ILE A 25 1.77 5.04 -10.42
CA ILE A 25 2.35 3.76 -10.02
C ILE A 25 2.76 3.02 -11.30
N LEU A 26 4.07 2.85 -11.48
CA LEU A 26 4.65 2.15 -12.62
C LEU A 26 4.93 0.69 -12.20
N LEU A 27 4.40 -0.24 -12.98
CA LEU A 27 4.48 -1.66 -12.65
C LEU A 27 5.68 -2.30 -13.35
N VAL A 28 6.52 -2.98 -12.56
CA VAL A 28 7.69 -3.71 -13.02
C VAL A 28 7.58 -5.19 -12.70
N LYS A 29 8.37 -6.02 -13.41
CA LYS A 29 8.57 -7.42 -13.04
C LYS A 29 9.65 -7.54 -11.96
N ARG A 30 9.72 -8.68 -11.30
CA ARG A 30 10.73 -8.93 -10.26
C ARG A 30 12.15 -8.59 -10.73
N ASN A 31 12.54 -9.08 -11.91
CA ASN A 31 13.92 -9.00 -12.40
C ASN A 31 14.08 -8.11 -13.65
N SER A 32 13.02 -7.44 -14.10
CA SER A 32 13.09 -6.60 -15.30
C SER A 32 12.09 -5.46 -15.29
N ILE A 33 12.44 -4.39 -15.99
CA ILE A 33 11.55 -3.27 -16.26
C ILE A 33 10.98 -3.47 -17.65
N PRO A 34 9.64 -3.55 -17.85
CA PRO A 34 9.02 -3.64 -19.16
C PRO A 34 9.48 -2.49 -20.07
N SER A 35 9.66 -2.76 -21.37
CA SER A 35 10.24 -1.79 -22.30
C SER A 35 9.47 -0.47 -22.41
N ASN A 36 8.14 -0.53 -22.34
CA ASN A 36 7.28 0.66 -22.30
C ASN A 36 7.49 1.49 -21.02
N ILE A 37 7.63 0.84 -19.87
CA ILE A 37 7.92 1.50 -18.58
C ILE A 37 9.33 2.07 -18.59
N LYS A 38 10.32 1.30 -19.10
CA LYS A 38 11.68 1.81 -19.23
C LYS A 38 11.74 3.05 -20.12
N ARG A 39 11.09 3.04 -21.29
CA ARG A 39 11.02 4.21 -22.17
C ARG A 39 10.39 5.42 -21.43
N LEU A 40 9.30 5.20 -20.68
CA LEU A 40 8.67 6.27 -19.91
C LEU A 40 9.63 6.85 -18.86
N ILE A 41 10.36 6.01 -18.14
CA ILE A 41 11.36 6.44 -17.16
C ILE A 41 12.48 7.24 -17.83
N ASP A 42 13.01 6.72 -18.94
CA ASP A 42 14.15 7.34 -19.66
C ASP A 42 13.78 8.69 -20.31
N THR A 43 12.50 8.86 -20.72
CA THR A 43 12.03 10.11 -21.35
C THR A 43 11.44 11.11 -20.38
N SER A 44 11.20 10.69 -19.13
CA SER A 44 10.71 11.58 -18.08
C SER A 44 11.89 12.06 -17.23
N ASP A 45 11.88 13.33 -16.83
CA ASP A 45 12.89 13.88 -15.90
C ASP A 45 12.66 13.37 -14.46
N LEU A 46 12.61 12.04 -14.29
CA LEU A 46 12.41 11.40 -13.00
C LEU A 46 13.71 11.41 -12.20
N LYS A 47 13.79 12.30 -11.22
CA LYS A 47 14.96 12.41 -10.32
C LYS A 47 14.92 11.41 -9.19
N ASN A 48 13.73 11.07 -8.72
CA ASN A 48 13.54 10.25 -7.53
C ASN A 48 12.37 9.28 -7.68
N VAL A 49 12.48 8.12 -7.03
CA VAL A 49 11.41 7.12 -7.00
C VAL A 49 11.19 6.59 -5.58
N TYR A 50 9.97 6.17 -5.31
CA TYR A 50 9.63 5.28 -4.20
C TYR A 50 9.48 3.87 -4.76
N ILE A 51 10.03 2.87 -4.07
CA ILE A 51 9.84 1.46 -4.38
C ILE A 51 8.90 0.84 -3.35
N VAL A 52 7.90 0.10 -3.80
CA VAL A 52 6.93 -0.58 -2.93
C VAL A 52 6.96 -2.08 -3.21
N GLY A 53 7.47 -2.81 -2.24
CA GLY A 53 7.72 -4.24 -2.31
C GLY A 53 9.14 -4.62 -1.90
N GLY A 54 9.29 -5.83 -1.35
CA GLY A 54 10.57 -6.39 -0.92
C GLY A 54 11.46 -6.84 -2.08
N LEU A 55 12.69 -7.27 -1.77
CA LEU A 55 13.64 -7.78 -2.76
C LEU A 55 13.14 -9.04 -3.49
N ASN A 56 12.19 -9.76 -2.89
CA ASN A 56 11.54 -10.92 -3.51
C ASN A 56 10.50 -10.53 -4.58
N THR A 57 10.00 -9.30 -4.55
CA THR A 57 9.02 -8.77 -5.52
C THR A 57 9.66 -7.82 -6.53
N ILE A 58 10.67 -7.05 -6.12
CA ILE A 58 11.45 -6.15 -6.98
C ILE A 58 12.91 -6.28 -6.59
N SER A 59 13.71 -6.92 -7.43
CA SER A 59 15.10 -7.23 -7.16
C SER A 59 15.97 -5.96 -7.04
N LYS A 60 17.15 -6.12 -6.44
CA LYS A 60 18.14 -5.04 -6.37
C LYS A 60 18.64 -4.62 -7.74
N ASP A 61 18.70 -5.57 -8.71
CA ASP A 61 19.09 -5.27 -10.09
C ASP A 61 18.10 -4.34 -10.80
N VAL A 62 16.80 -4.49 -10.49
CA VAL A 62 15.78 -3.56 -10.99
C VAL A 62 15.93 -2.20 -10.32
N GLU A 63 16.10 -2.16 -9.00
CA GLU A 63 16.32 -0.91 -8.26
C GLU A 63 17.52 -0.14 -8.79
N ASN A 64 18.64 -0.81 -9.04
CA ASN A 64 19.87 -0.19 -9.56
C ASN A 64 19.74 0.43 -10.96
N LYS A 65 18.67 0.06 -11.70
CA LYS A 65 18.35 0.62 -13.04
C LYS A 65 17.34 1.79 -12.97
N LEU A 66 16.88 2.13 -11.78
CA LEU A 66 15.95 3.24 -11.56
C LEU A 66 16.70 4.51 -11.19
N ALA A 67 16.00 5.63 -11.22
CA ALA A 67 16.47 6.88 -10.62
C ALA A 67 16.72 6.71 -9.11
N ASN A 68 17.24 7.73 -8.44
CA ASN A 68 17.51 7.68 -7.02
C ASN A 68 16.29 7.23 -6.21
N THR A 69 16.45 6.13 -5.47
CA THR A 69 15.40 5.60 -4.59
C THR A 69 15.39 6.35 -3.28
N ILE A 70 14.35 7.16 -3.04
CA ILE A 70 14.18 7.90 -1.78
C ILE A 70 13.90 6.95 -0.63
N GLU A 71 12.99 5.99 -0.85
CA GLU A 71 12.54 5.06 0.18
C GLU A 71 12.00 3.77 -0.46
N ARG A 72 12.27 2.65 0.19
CA ARG A 72 11.66 1.37 -0.15
C ARG A 72 10.70 0.95 0.96
N PHE A 73 9.42 0.84 0.63
CA PHE A 73 8.42 0.27 1.53
C PHE A 73 8.37 -1.24 1.38
N SER A 74 8.79 -1.97 2.40
CA SER A 74 8.72 -3.43 2.43
C SER A 74 8.59 -3.95 3.85
N GLY A 75 7.64 -4.85 4.06
CA GLY A 75 7.49 -5.65 5.27
C GLY A 75 7.83 -7.11 5.00
N LYS A 76 7.72 -7.96 6.02
CA LYS A 76 7.81 -9.44 5.86
C LYS A 76 6.69 -9.99 4.98
N ASP A 77 5.56 -9.28 4.97
CA ASP A 77 4.36 -9.58 4.20
C ASP A 77 3.63 -8.28 3.81
N ARG A 78 2.52 -8.44 3.06
CA ARG A 78 1.66 -7.34 2.60
C ARG A 78 1.03 -6.54 3.74
N TYR A 79 0.77 -7.19 4.86
CA TYR A 79 0.14 -6.59 6.03
C TYR A 79 1.11 -5.62 6.69
N GLU A 80 2.33 -6.07 6.96
CA GLU A 80 3.39 -5.22 7.49
C GLU A 80 3.77 -4.10 6.52
N THR A 81 3.81 -4.38 5.20
CA THR A 81 4.06 -3.34 4.19
C THR A 81 3.02 -2.23 4.28
N SER A 82 1.72 -2.58 4.41
CA SER A 82 0.65 -1.57 4.53
C SER A 82 0.79 -0.71 5.81
N ILE A 83 1.18 -1.31 6.93
CA ILE A 83 1.44 -0.59 8.19
C ILE A 83 2.66 0.35 8.06
N LYS A 84 3.74 -0.08 7.41
CA LYS A 84 4.92 0.77 7.20
C LYS A 84 4.59 1.99 6.34
N ILE A 85 3.81 1.81 5.29
CA ILE A 85 3.32 2.92 4.46
C ILE A 85 2.47 3.88 5.30
N ALA A 86 1.53 3.32 6.08
CA ALA A 86 0.65 4.10 6.94
C ALA A 86 1.44 4.95 7.94
N ASN A 87 2.41 4.35 8.65
CA ASN A 87 3.27 5.04 9.60
C ASN A 87 4.16 6.12 8.96
N SER A 88 4.61 5.90 7.71
CA SER A 88 5.48 6.87 7.01
C SER A 88 4.69 8.03 6.41
N LYS A 89 3.57 7.73 5.73
CA LYS A 89 2.88 8.70 4.85
C LYS A 89 1.57 9.25 5.42
N PHE A 90 1.02 8.62 6.46
CA PHE A 90 -0.28 9.00 7.03
C PHE A 90 -0.25 9.09 8.57
N LYS A 91 0.89 9.44 9.13
CA LYS A 91 1.11 9.50 10.59
C LYS A 91 0.17 10.45 11.34
N ASP A 92 -0.31 11.49 10.68
CA ASP A 92 -1.20 12.49 11.29
C ASP A 92 -2.69 12.25 10.96
N SER A 93 -2.99 11.25 10.13
CA SER A 93 -4.36 10.90 9.77
C SER A 93 -5.13 10.34 10.98
N LYS A 94 -6.41 10.71 11.08
CA LYS A 94 -7.35 10.15 12.05
C LYS A 94 -8.35 9.20 11.39
N LYS A 95 -8.21 8.99 10.09
CA LYS A 95 -9.04 8.12 9.26
C LYS A 95 -8.19 7.02 8.64
N ALA A 96 -8.74 5.81 8.56
CA ALA A 96 -8.13 4.70 7.85
C ALA A 96 -9.18 3.87 7.13
N TYR A 97 -8.78 3.22 6.06
CA TYR A 97 -9.56 2.22 5.35
C TYR A 97 -9.02 0.84 5.68
N LEU A 98 -9.90 -0.08 5.99
CA LEU A 98 -9.57 -1.48 6.26
C LEU A 98 -10.08 -2.35 5.12
N ALA A 99 -9.19 -3.05 4.45
CA ALA A 99 -9.53 -3.93 3.34
C ALA A 99 -8.90 -5.32 3.50
N SER A 100 -9.49 -6.33 2.89
CA SER A 100 -8.90 -7.66 2.87
C SER A 100 -7.60 -7.67 2.05
N GLY A 101 -6.52 -8.22 2.61
CA GLY A 101 -5.28 -8.45 1.88
C GLY A 101 -5.34 -9.60 0.86
N LYS A 102 -6.46 -10.35 0.80
CA LYS A 102 -6.71 -11.42 -0.18
C LYS A 102 -7.46 -10.95 -1.42
N ILE A 103 -8.37 -9.99 -1.26
CA ILE A 103 -9.25 -9.53 -2.36
C ILE A 103 -8.77 -8.16 -2.80
N PHE A 104 -8.26 -8.10 -4.02
CA PHE A 104 -7.67 -6.87 -4.55
C PHE A 104 -8.69 -5.81 -4.97
N ALA A 105 -9.88 -6.24 -5.42
CA ALA A 105 -10.87 -5.35 -6.01
C ALA A 105 -11.33 -4.25 -5.04
N ASP A 106 -11.60 -4.63 -3.79
CA ASP A 106 -12.08 -3.72 -2.76
C ASP A 106 -11.03 -2.63 -2.45
N ALA A 107 -9.78 -3.05 -2.23
CA ALA A 107 -8.68 -2.12 -1.97
C ALA A 107 -8.35 -1.24 -3.19
N LEU A 108 -8.49 -1.77 -4.42
CA LEU A 108 -8.24 -1.03 -5.65
C LEU A 108 -9.20 0.14 -5.81
N VAL A 109 -10.48 -0.08 -5.57
CA VAL A 109 -11.50 0.97 -5.65
C VAL A 109 -11.37 1.97 -4.50
N ALA A 110 -11.00 1.50 -3.31
CA ALA A 110 -10.86 2.36 -2.14
C ALA A 110 -9.62 3.28 -2.21
N GLY A 111 -8.58 2.90 -2.93
CA GLY A 111 -7.31 3.63 -2.97
C GLY A 111 -7.45 5.13 -3.28
N PRO A 112 -8.06 5.51 -4.41
CA PRO A 112 -8.25 6.92 -4.76
C PRO A 112 -9.10 7.69 -3.74
N ILE A 113 -10.12 7.04 -3.18
CA ILE A 113 -11.00 7.65 -2.18
C ILE A 113 -10.22 7.89 -0.88
N ALA A 114 -9.49 6.88 -0.42
CA ALA A 114 -8.65 6.99 0.77
C ALA A 114 -7.59 8.11 0.61
N GLY A 115 -6.99 8.24 -0.58
CA GLY A 115 -6.05 9.32 -0.89
C GLY A 115 -6.69 10.71 -0.77
N LYS A 116 -7.90 10.88 -1.32
CA LYS A 116 -8.67 12.12 -1.20
C LYS A 116 -9.01 12.45 0.26
N ASP A 117 -9.29 11.45 1.07
CA ASP A 117 -9.60 11.58 2.49
C ASP A 117 -8.34 11.75 3.37
N ASN A 118 -7.15 11.82 2.78
CA ASN A 118 -5.87 11.81 3.49
C ASN A 118 -5.75 10.61 4.45
N ALA A 119 -6.22 9.45 4.03
CA ALA A 119 -6.28 8.23 4.81
C ALA A 119 -5.46 7.11 4.17
N THR A 120 -4.99 6.18 4.97
CA THR A 120 -4.27 4.97 4.50
C THR A 120 -5.23 3.81 4.23
N ILE A 121 -4.74 2.79 3.51
CA ILE A 121 -5.37 1.46 3.47
C ILE A 121 -4.54 0.51 4.33
N LEU A 122 -5.18 -0.08 5.33
CA LEU A 122 -4.65 -1.17 6.15
C LEU A 122 -5.14 -2.50 5.57
N LEU A 123 -4.22 -3.37 5.20
CA LEU A 123 -4.56 -4.70 4.69
C LEU A 123 -4.72 -5.68 5.85
N ALA A 124 -5.88 -6.28 5.97
CA ALA A 124 -6.18 -7.27 7.01
C ALA A 124 -5.96 -8.71 6.51
N PRO A 125 -5.45 -9.61 7.38
CA PRO A 125 -5.40 -11.03 7.10
C PRO A 125 -6.81 -11.63 7.01
N ASP A 126 -6.89 -12.87 6.52
CA ASP A 126 -8.16 -13.57 6.37
C ASP A 126 -8.82 -13.79 7.75
N LYS A 127 -10.09 -13.38 7.84
CA LYS A 127 -10.94 -13.58 9.02
C LYS A 127 -10.42 -12.99 10.34
N GLY A 128 -9.54 -11.98 10.28
CA GLY A 128 -9.01 -11.43 11.50
C GLY A 128 -8.43 -10.02 11.35
N ILE A 129 -8.08 -9.44 12.48
CA ILE A 129 -7.37 -8.18 12.60
C ILE A 129 -6.06 -8.45 13.34
N SER A 130 -4.93 -8.13 12.70
CA SER A 130 -3.62 -8.32 13.34
C SER A 130 -3.40 -7.33 14.48
N ASN A 131 -2.51 -7.69 15.41
CA ASN A 131 -2.12 -6.79 16.49
C ASN A 131 -1.45 -5.51 15.94
N ASP A 132 -0.76 -5.59 14.81
CA ASP A 132 -0.14 -4.43 14.18
C ASP A 132 -1.19 -3.40 13.71
N ILE A 133 -2.32 -3.87 13.18
CA ILE A 133 -3.46 -2.99 12.83
C ILE A 133 -4.06 -2.36 14.08
N LYS A 134 -4.28 -3.15 15.15
CA LYS A 134 -4.80 -2.63 16.42
C LYS A 134 -3.89 -1.56 16.98
N ASN A 135 -2.60 -1.86 17.06
CA ASN A 135 -1.59 -0.92 17.52
C ASN A 135 -1.54 0.37 16.69
N TYR A 136 -1.66 0.25 15.36
CA TYR A 136 -1.72 1.42 14.49
C TYR A 136 -2.94 2.30 14.81
N ILE A 137 -4.12 1.68 14.91
CA ILE A 137 -5.38 2.38 15.23
C ILE A 137 -5.27 3.10 16.58
N ASP A 138 -4.77 2.43 17.62
CA ASP A 138 -4.64 2.99 18.96
C ASP A 138 -3.58 4.11 19.03
N ASN A 139 -2.39 3.87 18.50
CA ASN A 139 -1.27 4.81 18.55
C ASN A 139 -1.54 6.12 17.78
N HIS A 140 -2.24 6.02 16.63
CA HIS A 140 -2.59 7.19 15.81
C HIS A 140 -3.94 7.79 16.19
N LYS A 141 -4.67 7.17 17.16
CA LYS A 141 -6.01 7.59 17.59
C LYS A 141 -6.96 7.70 16.39
N ILE A 142 -6.97 6.64 15.56
CA ILE A 142 -7.90 6.56 14.43
C ILE A 142 -9.32 6.51 14.99
N ASN A 143 -10.15 7.45 14.59
CA ASN A 143 -11.55 7.58 15.04
C ASN A 143 -12.57 7.46 13.91
N ASP A 144 -12.11 7.39 12.67
CA ASP A 144 -12.94 7.13 11.49
C ASP A 144 -12.32 5.92 10.73
N LEU A 145 -12.96 4.77 10.84
CA LEU A 145 -12.53 3.53 10.20
C LEU A 145 -13.56 3.07 9.16
N VAL A 146 -13.19 3.16 7.90
CA VAL A 146 -14.01 2.68 6.79
C VAL A 146 -13.63 1.25 6.44
N VAL A 147 -14.56 0.31 6.60
CA VAL A 147 -14.34 -1.09 6.21
C VAL A 147 -14.80 -1.29 4.77
N VAL A 148 -13.90 -1.82 3.94
CA VAL A 148 -14.14 -2.05 2.51
C VAL A 148 -14.08 -3.54 2.21
N GLY A 149 -15.19 -4.08 1.73
CA GLY A 149 -15.35 -5.49 1.41
C GLY A 149 -16.44 -6.19 2.21
N GLY A 150 -16.67 -7.45 1.86
CA GLY A 150 -17.76 -8.23 2.46
C GLY A 150 -17.34 -9.01 3.73
N TYR A 151 -18.34 -9.35 4.54
CA TYR A 151 -18.19 -10.11 5.79
C TYR A 151 -17.53 -11.48 5.65
N LYS A 152 -17.45 -12.01 4.43
CA LYS A 152 -16.75 -13.28 4.16
C LYS A 152 -15.27 -13.22 4.54
N TYR A 153 -14.62 -12.08 4.31
CA TYR A 153 -13.18 -11.86 4.52
C TYR A 153 -12.88 -10.98 5.73
N LEU A 154 -13.80 -10.07 6.04
CA LEU A 154 -13.73 -9.18 7.21
C LEU A 154 -15.00 -9.37 8.04
N PRO A 155 -15.08 -10.45 8.84
CA PRO A 155 -16.28 -10.73 9.61
C PRO A 155 -16.52 -9.66 10.68
N GLU A 156 -17.78 -9.41 10.98
CA GLU A 156 -18.20 -8.38 11.94
C GLU A 156 -17.53 -8.53 13.31
N SER A 157 -17.35 -9.78 13.77
CA SER A 157 -16.65 -10.06 15.03
C SER A 157 -15.22 -9.56 15.04
N ALA A 158 -14.51 -9.65 13.92
CA ALA A 158 -13.16 -9.11 13.78
C ALA A 158 -13.17 -7.58 13.80
N ILE A 159 -14.13 -6.96 13.09
CA ILE A 159 -14.29 -5.50 13.06
C ILE A 159 -14.62 -4.96 14.45
N ARG A 160 -15.59 -5.59 15.16
CA ARG A 160 -15.94 -5.21 16.53
C ARG A 160 -14.76 -5.28 17.52
N SER A 161 -13.76 -6.12 17.25
CA SER A 161 -12.58 -6.23 18.12
C SER A 161 -11.67 -4.99 18.12
N ILE A 162 -11.89 -4.03 17.22
CA ILE A 162 -11.14 -2.77 17.09
C ILE A 162 -12.00 -1.52 17.27
N LEU A 163 -13.30 -1.69 17.40
CA LEU A 163 -14.21 -0.61 17.78
C LEU A 163 -14.25 -0.55 19.31
N LYS A 164 -13.92 0.59 19.86
CA LYS A 164 -14.03 0.88 21.29
C LYS A 164 -15.36 1.51 21.60
#